data_61b1e5c276b06fbd2f3db8b7e0222867
#
_entry.id   61b1e5c276b06fbd2f3db8b7e0222867
#
_cell.length_a   1.000
_cell.length_b   1.000
_cell.length_c   1.000
_cell.angle_alpha   90.00
_cell.angle_beta   90.00
_cell.angle_gamma   90.00
#
_symmetry.space_group_name_H-M   'P 1'
#
loop_
_entity.id
_entity.type
_entity.pdbx_description
1 polymer ?
#
loop_
_entity_poly.entity_id
_entity_poly.type
_entity_poly.pdbx_seq_one_letter_code
_entity_poly.pdbx_strand_id
1 'polypeptide(L)'
;GGDPKAEAAHRDRWMAISAPFVREADGTLTAEEVVRVEQRARGLMFLEDPGRLITSEYDRDRRWTRTLLHEVGSDGEPLVLEDRSSQDRYADPGALAMVAGPYGRMVVREHGGGAFRTGRGSSPKGDLPFLSQQDLGTGETKVLWRCEPGAYETVVALPWARGFFGAFVTRRESKTAPPNYVIRRPGLSGFDAVTDFPDPQPSLRGIKKQRVTYERADGVPLSATLYLPADHQPGERLPLLVWGYPREYNDASTAGQVSGSTDRFTRLSGTSHLFLVTQGYAVMDGATMPIIGDAETMNDTFIAQLVASAKAAIDAAAELGVADPDRVGVAGHSYGEIGRAH
;
A
#
# COMPACT_ATOMS: atom_id res chain seq x y z
N GLY A 1 17.37 16.63 -10.78
CA GLY A 1 16.06 17.05 -10.50
C GLY A 1 15.59 18.19 -11.37
N GLY A 2 14.93 17.91 -12.51
CA GLY A 2 14.23 18.91 -13.27
C GLY A 2 12.85 19.19 -12.69
N ASP A 3 12.15 20.15 -13.26
CA ASP A 3 10.75 20.42 -12.97
C ASP A 3 9.94 19.13 -13.16
N PRO A 4 9.21 18.65 -12.15
CA PRO A 4 8.38 17.45 -12.27
C PRO A 4 7.25 17.61 -13.30
N LYS A 5 6.94 18.84 -13.71
CA LYS A 5 6.00 19.19 -14.76
C LYS A 5 6.67 19.43 -16.12
N ALA A 6 8.00 19.49 -16.18
CA ALA A 6 8.71 19.57 -17.43
C ALA A 6 8.58 18.22 -18.14
N GLU A 7 7.68 18.22 -19.10
CA GLU A 7 7.28 17.07 -19.84
C GLU A 7 8.37 16.49 -20.76
N ALA A 8 8.01 15.42 -21.32
CA ALA A 8 8.46 14.63 -22.49
C ALA A 8 9.69 15.13 -23.31
N ALA A 9 10.01 16.41 -23.30
CA ALA A 9 11.25 16.96 -23.89
C ALA A 9 12.51 16.49 -23.15
N HIS A 10 12.38 16.08 -21.89
CA HIS A 10 13.48 15.61 -21.07
C HIS A 10 13.18 14.19 -20.55
N ARG A 11 13.23 13.22 -21.45
CA ARG A 11 13.19 11.81 -21.07
C ARG A 11 14.34 11.51 -20.12
N ASP A 12 14.01 11.04 -18.91
CA ASP A 12 15.03 10.62 -17.96
C ASP A 12 15.80 9.41 -18.52
N ARG A 13 17.09 9.34 -18.20
CA ARG A 13 17.98 8.29 -18.66
C ARG A 13 18.91 7.82 -17.57
N TRP A 14 19.29 6.57 -17.64
CA TRP A 14 20.26 5.96 -16.76
C TRP A 14 21.58 5.81 -17.48
N MET A 15 22.66 6.28 -16.85
CA MET A 15 24.00 6.28 -17.44
C MET A 15 24.89 5.32 -16.66
N ALA A 16 25.63 4.48 -17.37
CA ALA A 16 26.71 3.68 -16.79
C ALA A 16 28.05 4.41 -16.92
N ILE A 17 28.83 4.35 -15.86
CA ILE A 17 30.21 4.83 -15.84
C ILE A 17 31.11 3.62 -15.60
N SER A 18 31.88 3.26 -16.60
CA SER A 18 32.76 2.09 -16.55
C SER A 18 34.05 2.37 -15.75
N ALA A 19 34.58 1.34 -15.08
CA ALA A 19 35.90 1.40 -14.50
C ALA A 19 36.95 0.84 -15.52
N PRO A 20 38.14 1.45 -15.64
CA PRO A 20 38.63 2.60 -14.91
C PRO A 20 37.87 3.86 -15.30
N PHE A 21 37.65 4.76 -14.35
CA PHE A 21 36.97 6.03 -14.61
C PHE A 21 37.80 6.88 -15.60
N VAL A 22 37.34 6.99 -16.82
CA VAL A 22 37.93 7.83 -17.85
C VAL A 22 37.32 9.22 -17.75
N ARG A 23 38.17 10.25 -17.69
CA ARG A 23 37.75 11.64 -17.73
C ARG A 23 37.97 12.22 -19.13
N GLU A 24 36.99 12.91 -19.62
CA GLU A 24 37.07 13.74 -20.82
C GLU A 24 38.00 14.94 -20.57
N ALA A 25 38.38 15.63 -21.64
CA ALA A 25 39.25 16.82 -21.57
C ALA A 25 38.66 17.95 -20.71
N ASP A 26 37.37 18.04 -20.59
CA ASP A 26 36.63 19.02 -19.76
C ASP A 26 36.47 18.55 -18.28
N GLY A 27 37.01 17.38 -17.94
CA GLY A 27 36.94 16.78 -16.59
C GLY A 27 35.69 15.99 -16.31
N THR A 28 34.75 15.87 -17.24
CA THR A 28 33.58 14.99 -17.09
C THR A 28 33.98 13.52 -17.15
N LEU A 29 33.15 12.62 -16.58
CA LEU A 29 33.37 11.18 -16.67
C LEU A 29 32.73 10.67 -17.96
N THR A 30 33.44 9.79 -18.67
CA THR A 30 32.84 9.04 -19.78
C THR A 30 31.69 8.21 -19.26
N ALA A 31 30.51 8.40 -19.80
CA ALA A 31 29.30 7.70 -19.41
C ALA A 31 28.52 7.26 -20.66
N GLU A 32 28.04 6.03 -20.62
CA GLU A 32 27.20 5.46 -21.69
C GLU A 32 25.74 5.42 -21.26
N GLU A 33 24.83 5.76 -22.15
CA GLU A 33 23.40 5.61 -21.90
C GLU A 33 23.03 4.11 -21.89
N VAL A 34 22.45 3.64 -20.78
CA VAL A 34 22.04 2.25 -20.60
C VAL A 34 20.58 2.07 -20.96
N VAL A 35 19.74 2.99 -20.49
CA VAL A 35 18.32 2.95 -20.74
C VAL A 35 17.71 4.35 -20.59
N ARG A 36 16.70 4.61 -21.41
CA ARG A 36 15.89 5.83 -21.39
C ARG A 36 14.44 5.47 -21.15
N VAL A 37 13.76 6.21 -20.27
CA VAL A 37 12.34 6.02 -19.95
C VAL A 37 11.50 7.14 -20.58
N GLU A 38 10.23 6.88 -20.79
CA GLU A 38 9.32 7.84 -21.42
C GLU A 38 8.76 8.85 -20.42
N GLN A 39 8.49 8.40 -19.21
CA GLN A 39 7.97 9.20 -18.10
C GLN A 39 9.09 9.54 -17.11
N ARG A 40 8.77 10.17 -15.99
CA ARG A 40 9.77 10.46 -14.96
C ARG A 40 10.28 9.18 -14.29
N ALA A 41 11.60 9.01 -14.28
CA ALA A 41 12.25 7.88 -13.63
C ALA A 41 11.99 7.89 -12.12
N ARG A 42 11.50 6.79 -11.58
CA ARG A 42 11.32 6.56 -10.13
C ARG A 42 12.35 5.63 -9.53
N GLY A 43 12.79 4.64 -10.28
CA GLY A 43 13.74 3.66 -9.78
C GLY A 43 14.35 2.79 -10.86
N LEU A 44 15.48 2.21 -10.50
CA LEU A 44 16.19 1.19 -11.25
C LEU A 44 16.46 0.03 -10.31
N MET A 45 16.16 -1.18 -10.74
CA MET A 45 16.42 -2.41 -10.00
C MET A 45 17.21 -3.37 -10.90
N PHE A 46 18.28 -3.93 -10.35
CA PHE A 46 19.00 -5.01 -11.03
C PHE A 46 18.37 -6.35 -10.68
N LEU A 47 18.47 -7.29 -11.60
CA LEU A 47 18.12 -8.68 -11.37
C LEU A 47 19.37 -9.47 -10.88
N GLU A 48 19.14 -10.71 -10.46
CA GLU A 48 20.26 -11.65 -10.22
C GLU A 48 21.03 -11.93 -11.52
N ASP A 49 20.33 -11.92 -12.67
CA ASP A 49 20.96 -11.91 -14.00
C ASP A 49 21.45 -10.49 -14.35
N PRO A 50 22.77 -10.26 -14.46
CA PRO A 50 23.33 -8.94 -14.71
C PRO A 50 23.06 -8.39 -16.14
N GLY A 51 22.57 -9.23 -17.06
CA GLY A 51 22.17 -8.83 -18.42
C GLY A 51 20.81 -8.11 -18.48
N ARG A 52 20.09 -8.03 -17.35
CA ARG A 52 18.74 -7.46 -17.30
C ARG A 52 18.58 -6.45 -16.17
N LEU A 53 17.73 -5.47 -16.39
CA LEU A 53 17.34 -4.48 -15.38
C LEU A 53 15.87 -4.10 -15.49
N ILE A 54 15.32 -3.64 -14.39
CA ILE A 54 13.94 -3.16 -14.33
C ILE A 54 13.95 -1.66 -14.05
N THR A 55 13.24 -0.89 -14.87
CA THR A 55 12.96 0.53 -14.59
C THR A 55 11.56 0.69 -14.05
N SER A 56 11.38 1.70 -13.21
CA SER A 56 10.08 2.20 -12.79
C SER A 56 9.96 3.67 -13.16
N GLU A 57 8.87 4.03 -13.78
CA GLU A 57 8.58 5.39 -14.23
C GLU A 57 7.17 5.83 -13.78
N TYR A 58 6.93 7.14 -13.79
CA TYR A 58 5.69 7.72 -13.27
C TYR A 58 5.29 8.98 -14.05
N ASP A 59 4.03 9.01 -14.47
CA ASP A 59 3.34 10.17 -14.95
C ASP A 59 2.54 10.80 -13.81
N ARG A 60 2.89 12.03 -13.44
CA ARG A 60 2.29 12.71 -12.29
C ARG A 60 0.84 13.14 -12.57
N ASP A 61 0.58 13.66 -13.76
CA ASP A 61 -0.71 14.24 -14.08
C ASP A 61 -1.78 13.16 -14.24
N ARG A 62 -1.39 12.05 -14.86
CA ARG A 62 -2.24 10.86 -14.98
C ARG A 62 -2.26 9.99 -13.70
N ARG A 63 -1.38 10.23 -12.74
CA ARG A 63 -1.16 9.34 -11.58
C ARG A 63 -0.88 7.90 -12.04
N TRP A 64 -0.05 7.76 -13.07
CA TRP A 64 0.19 6.50 -13.76
C TRP A 64 1.58 5.96 -13.48
N THR A 65 1.70 4.65 -13.25
CA THR A 65 2.98 3.98 -13.03
C THR A 65 3.22 2.91 -14.08
N ARG A 66 4.45 2.82 -14.56
CA ARG A 66 4.92 1.74 -15.42
C ARG A 66 6.18 1.12 -14.85
N THR A 67 6.29 -0.19 -15.00
CA THR A 67 7.50 -0.96 -14.65
C THR A 67 7.87 -1.81 -15.85
N LEU A 68 9.09 -1.65 -16.33
CA LEU A 68 9.58 -2.21 -17.58
C LEU A 68 10.83 -3.05 -17.34
N LEU A 69 10.90 -4.24 -17.94
CA LEU A 69 12.09 -5.09 -17.95
C LEU A 69 12.86 -4.86 -19.26
N HIS A 70 14.12 -4.53 -19.12
CA HIS A 70 15.04 -4.28 -20.24
C HIS A 70 16.15 -5.34 -20.26
N GLU A 71 16.59 -5.69 -21.47
CA GLU A 71 17.84 -6.38 -21.70
C GLU A 71 18.95 -5.37 -21.98
N VAL A 72 20.01 -5.39 -21.19
CA VAL A 72 21.11 -4.43 -21.30
C VAL A 72 21.82 -4.62 -22.63
N GLY A 73 22.00 -3.51 -23.38
CA GLY A 73 22.64 -3.53 -24.69
C GLY A 73 21.76 -4.04 -25.84
N SER A 74 20.45 -4.22 -25.60
CA SER A 74 19.49 -4.55 -26.64
C SER A 74 18.72 -3.30 -27.08
N ASP A 75 18.48 -3.17 -28.37
CA ASP A 75 17.60 -2.16 -28.97
C ASP A 75 16.13 -2.63 -29.02
N GLY A 76 15.83 -3.80 -28.43
CA GLY A 76 14.49 -4.38 -28.38
C GLY A 76 13.54 -3.60 -27.47
N GLU A 77 12.23 -3.71 -27.74
CA GLU A 77 11.21 -3.14 -26.86
C GLU A 77 11.23 -3.83 -25.48
N PRO A 78 11.16 -3.05 -24.39
CA PRO A 78 11.13 -3.63 -23.05
C PRO A 78 9.82 -4.38 -22.78
N LEU A 79 9.91 -5.43 -21.97
CA LEU A 79 8.71 -6.15 -21.51
C LEU A 79 7.99 -5.31 -20.44
N VAL A 80 6.70 -5.08 -20.65
CA VAL A 80 5.85 -4.40 -19.66
C VAL A 80 5.50 -5.34 -18.53
N LEU A 81 5.98 -5.05 -17.31
CA LEU A 81 5.66 -5.79 -16.09
C LEU A 81 4.47 -5.18 -15.34
N GLU A 82 4.27 -3.86 -15.45
CA GLU A 82 3.18 -3.12 -14.83
C GLU A 82 2.91 -1.85 -15.65
N ASP A 83 1.63 -1.57 -15.92
CA ASP A 83 1.19 -0.35 -16.59
C ASP A 83 -0.24 -0.02 -16.13
N ARG A 84 -0.37 0.87 -15.12
CA ARG A 84 -1.65 1.13 -14.45
C ARG A 84 -1.72 2.47 -13.74
N SER A 85 -2.93 2.85 -13.34
CA SER A 85 -3.09 3.93 -12.35
C SER A 85 -2.43 3.54 -11.03
N SER A 86 -1.57 4.40 -10.50
CA SER A 86 -0.96 4.23 -9.17
C SER A 86 -1.98 4.34 -8.04
N GLN A 87 -3.17 4.86 -8.33
CA GLN A 87 -4.28 5.00 -7.39
C GLN A 87 -5.18 3.76 -7.33
N ASP A 88 -5.12 2.89 -8.35
CA ASP A 88 -5.86 1.62 -8.36
C ASP A 88 -5.19 0.57 -7.46
N ARG A 89 -5.74 0.43 -6.24
CA ARG A 89 -5.24 -0.52 -5.24
C ARG A 89 -5.63 -1.96 -5.55
N TYR A 90 -6.74 -2.15 -6.29
CA TYR A 90 -7.20 -3.50 -6.62
C TYR A 90 -6.36 -4.14 -7.73
N ALA A 91 -5.82 -3.32 -8.63
CA ALA A 91 -4.89 -3.74 -9.68
C ALA A 91 -3.41 -3.76 -9.24
N ASP A 92 -3.09 -3.46 -7.96
CA ASP A 92 -1.72 -3.42 -7.47
C ASP A 92 -1.08 -4.83 -7.47
N PRO A 93 -0.09 -5.10 -8.33
CA PRO A 93 0.57 -6.40 -8.42
C PRO A 93 1.53 -6.67 -7.25
N GLY A 94 1.70 -5.69 -6.35
CA GLY A 94 2.65 -5.75 -5.26
C GLY A 94 4.09 -5.41 -5.65
N ALA A 95 4.94 -5.32 -4.65
CA ALA A 95 6.35 -5.01 -4.81
C ALA A 95 7.16 -6.25 -5.22
N LEU A 96 8.17 -6.07 -6.07
CA LEU A 96 9.15 -7.09 -6.38
C LEU A 96 9.96 -7.45 -5.14
N ALA A 97 10.14 -8.73 -4.89
CA ALA A 97 10.92 -9.23 -3.78
C ALA A 97 12.42 -9.04 -4.07
N MET A 98 13.10 -8.41 -3.13
CA MET A 98 14.52 -8.10 -3.24
C MET A 98 15.34 -8.98 -2.31
N VAL A 99 16.57 -9.29 -2.75
CA VAL A 99 17.56 -10.05 -1.96
C VAL A 99 18.91 -9.36 -2.02
N ALA A 100 19.76 -9.70 -1.07
CA ALA A 100 21.15 -9.25 -1.12
C ALA A 100 21.87 -9.92 -2.30
N GLY A 101 22.30 -9.09 -3.23
CA GLY A 101 23.10 -9.49 -4.37
C GLY A 101 24.60 -9.23 -4.16
N PRO A 102 25.40 -9.33 -5.22
CA PRO A 102 26.82 -9.00 -5.19
C PRO A 102 27.06 -7.55 -4.72
N TYR A 103 28.20 -7.33 -4.11
CA TYR A 103 28.66 -5.98 -3.67
C TYR A 103 27.72 -5.26 -2.70
N GLY A 104 26.90 -5.99 -1.93
CA GLY A 104 25.96 -5.43 -0.97
C GLY A 104 24.78 -4.68 -1.58
N ARG A 105 24.51 -4.85 -2.87
CA ARG A 105 23.34 -4.27 -3.55
C ARG A 105 22.15 -5.21 -3.44
N MET A 106 20.97 -4.63 -3.28
CA MET A 106 19.72 -5.38 -3.39
C MET A 106 19.39 -5.62 -4.87
N VAL A 107 19.05 -6.85 -5.20
CA VAL A 107 18.63 -7.27 -6.54
C VAL A 107 17.26 -7.94 -6.48
N VAL A 108 16.54 -7.94 -7.60
CA VAL A 108 15.26 -8.63 -7.71
C VAL A 108 15.51 -10.14 -7.63
N ARG A 109 14.77 -10.80 -6.75
CA ARG A 109 14.84 -12.27 -6.59
C ARG A 109 14.18 -12.97 -7.79
N GLU A 110 14.98 -13.79 -8.46
CA GLU A 110 14.55 -14.61 -9.59
C GLU A 110 14.44 -16.10 -9.23
N HIS A 111 13.50 -16.77 -9.85
CA HIS A 111 13.38 -18.22 -9.78
C HIS A 111 12.58 -18.76 -10.96
N GLY A 112 13.11 -19.78 -11.65
CA GLY A 112 12.40 -20.48 -12.74
C GLY A 112 11.88 -19.54 -13.83
N GLY A 113 12.68 -18.53 -14.19
CA GLY A 113 12.32 -17.53 -15.22
C GLY A 113 11.36 -16.43 -14.75
N GLY A 114 10.99 -16.40 -13.47
CA GLY A 114 10.09 -15.40 -12.92
C GLY A 114 10.66 -14.65 -11.72
N ALA A 115 10.05 -13.52 -11.37
CA ALA A 115 10.33 -12.74 -10.18
C ALA A 115 9.17 -12.82 -9.18
N PHE A 116 9.48 -12.85 -7.89
CA PHE A 116 8.44 -12.86 -6.85
C PHE A 116 7.92 -11.46 -6.57
N ARG A 117 6.62 -11.37 -6.28
CA ARG A 117 5.95 -10.15 -5.79
C ARG A 117 5.18 -10.43 -4.51
N THR A 118 5.16 -9.45 -3.62
CA THR A 118 4.34 -9.47 -2.40
C THR A 118 3.52 -8.19 -2.33
N GLY A 119 2.25 -8.32 -1.97
CA GLY A 119 1.35 -7.17 -1.95
C GLY A 119 0.27 -7.26 -0.89
N ARG A 120 -0.44 -6.17 -0.71
CA ARG A 120 -1.58 -6.09 0.23
C ARG A 120 -2.80 -6.86 -0.24
N GLY A 121 -2.98 -7.00 -1.57
CA GLY A 121 -4.13 -7.65 -2.14
C GLY A 121 -5.43 -6.97 -1.76
N SER A 122 -5.49 -5.65 -1.90
CA SER A 122 -6.70 -4.87 -1.61
C SER A 122 -7.86 -5.35 -2.47
N SER A 123 -9.05 -5.39 -1.88
CA SER A 123 -10.28 -5.84 -2.52
C SER A 123 -11.50 -5.19 -1.87
N PRO A 124 -12.70 -5.30 -2.46
CA PRO A 124 -13.93 -4.84 -1.80
C PRO A 124 -14.17 -5.44 -0.41
N LYS A 125 -13.56 -6.60 -0.12
CA LYS A 125 -13.63 -7.27 1.19
C LYS A 125 -12.52 -6.85 2.15
N GLY A 126 -11.60 -5.99 1.72
CA GLY A 126 -10.40 -5.59 2.45
C GLY A 126 -9.13 -6.21 1.91
N ASP A 127 -8.03 -6.00 2.63
CA ASP A 127 -6.72 -6.50 2.23
C ASP A 127 -6.58 -7.99 2.54
N LEU A 128 -6.20 -8.75 1.52
CA LEU A 128 -5.83 -10.16 1.59
C LEU A 128 -4.41 -10.31 1.00
N PRO A 129 -3.35 -10.09 1.81
CA PRO A 129 -1.98 -10.12 1.33
C PRO A 129 -1.62 -11.40 0.58
N PHE A 130 -0.70 -11.28 -0.36
CA PHE A 130 -0.38 -12.38 -1.26
C PHE A 130 1.12 -12.48 -1.55
N LEU A 131 1.50 -13.66 -2.05
CA LEU A 131 2.73 -13.94 -2.75
C LEU A 131 2.39 -14.40 -4.16
N SER A 132 3.00 -13.80 -5.16
CA SER A 132 2.88 -14.19 -6.55
C SER A 132 4.24 -14.32 -7.21
N GLN A 133 4.27 -14.93 -8.37
CA GLN A 133 5.41 -14.98 -9.27
C GLN A 133 4.98 -14.40 -10.61
N GLN A 134 5.75 -13.45 -11.11
CA GLN A 134 5.60 -12.86 -12.43
C GLN A 134 6.64 -13.45 -13.37
N ASP A 135 6.20 -14.01 -14.47
CA ASP A 135 7.07 -14.54 -15.54
C ASP A 135 7.79 -13.37 -16.23
N LEU A 136 9.10 -13.44 -16.32
CA LEU A 136 9.95 -12.39 -16.90
C LEU A 136 10.15 -12.53 -18.42
N GLY A 137 9.49 -13.50 -19.04
CA GLY A 137 9.43 -13.63 -20.49
C GLY A 137 8.09 -13.16 -21.07
N THR A 138 7.00 -13.32 -20.32
CA THR A 138 5.64 -13.00 -20.78
C THR A 138 4.98 -11.86 -20.04
N GLY A 139 5.45 -11.51 -18.82
CA GLY A 139 4.81 -10.57 -17.91
C GLY A 139 3.62 -11.13 -17.13
N GLU A 140 3.20 -12.36 -17.40
CA GLU A 140 2.06 -12.98 -16.72
C GLU A 140 2.34 -13.25 -15.24
N THR A 141 1.31 -13.11 -14.41
CA THR A 141 1.43 -13.28 -12.95
C THR A 141 0.59 -14.44 -12.46
N LYS A 142 1.22 -15.31 -11.66
CA LYS A 142 0.58 -16.44 -10.97
C LYS A 142 0.61 -16.22 -9.46
N VAL A 143 -0.55 -16.23 -8.79
CA VAL A 143 -0.64 -16.22 -7.34
C VAL A 143 -0.21 -17.57 -6.79
N LEU A 144 0.80 -17.58 -5.93
CA LEU A 144 1.33 -18.76 -5.26
C LEU A 144 0.69 -18.99 -3.89
N TRP A 145 0.33 -17.91 -3.23
CA TRP A 145 -0.33 -17.93 -1.93
C TRP A 145 -1.09 -16.62 -1.69
N ARG A 146 -2.19 -16.70 -0.95
CA ARG A 146 -2.99 -15.55 -0.50
C ARG A 146 -3.44 -15.77 0.93
N CYS A 147 -3.40 -14.71 1.72
CA CYS A 147 -3.94 -14.71 3.08
C CYS A 147 -5.43 -15.08 3.08
N GLU A 148 -5.82 -15.97 3.99
CA GLU A 148 -7.21 -16.35 4.17
C GLU A 148 -7.96 -15.34 5.04
N PRO A 149 -9.29 -15.16 4.85
CA PRO A 149 -10.12 -14.39 5.76
C PRO A 149 -10.05 -14.90 7.21
N GLY A 150 -10.20 -13.98 8.17
CA GLY A 150 -10.09 -14.28 9.62
C GLY A 150 -8.68 -14.15 10.17
N ALA A 151 -7.70 -13.86 9.32
CA ALA A 151 -6.36 -13.49 9.68
C ALA A 151 -5.87 -12.34 8.81
N TYR A 152 -4.81 -11.67 9.27
CA TYR A 152 -4.01 -10.77 8.44
C TYR A 152 -2.57 -11.28 8.45
N GLU A 153 -2.07 -11.66 7.28
CA GLU A 153 -0.80 -12.35 7.20
C GLU A 153 -0.01 -11.83 6.02
N THR A 154 1.20 -11.33 6.28
CA THR A 154 2.08 -10.71 5.28
C THR A 154 3.36 -11.50 5.12
N VAL A 155 3.85 -11.64 3.90
CA VAL A 155 5.15 -12.23 3.61
C VAL A 155 6.24 -11.30 4.12
N VAL A 156 7.18 -11.83 4.91
CA VAL A 156 8.30 -11.07 5.49
C VAL A 156 9.66 -11.53 5.02
N ALA A 157 9.77 -12.80 4.61
CA ALA A 157 11.00 -13.32 4.04
C ALA A 157 10.74 -14.46 3.07
N LEU A 158 11.57 -14.52 2.05
CA LEU A 158 11.64 -15.62 1.08
C LEU A 158 13.00 -16.31 1.28
N PRO A 159 13.11 -17.22 2.27
CA PRO A 159 14.36 -17.94 2.50
C PRO A 159 14.74 -18.74 1.25
N TRP A 160 16.00 -18.70 0.92
CA TRP A 160 16.51 -19.36 -0.25
C TRP A 160 17.65 -20.31 0.13
N ALA A 161 17.46 -21.58 -0.14
CA ALA A 161 18.49 -22.56 0.02
C ALA A 161 18.68 -23.33 -1.30
N ARG A 162 19.87 -23.26 -1.89
CA ARG A 162 20.31 -24.05 -3.04
C ARG A 162 19.37 -24.01 -4.26
N GLY A 163 18.83 -22.85 -4.61
CA GLY A 163 17.97 -22.71 -5.78
C GLY A 163 16.56 -23.26 -5.64
N PHE A 164 16.11 -23.64 -4.45
CA PHE A 164 14.79 -24.21 -4.21
C PHE A 164 13.87 -23.26 -3.44
N PHE A 165 12.71 -22.95 -4.01
CA PHE A 165 11.65 -22.22 -3.34
C PHE A 165 10.64 -23.22 -2.74
N GLY A 166 10.88 -23.68 -1.51
CA GLY A 166 10.03 -24.65 -0.84
C GLY A 166 9.22 -24.10 0.32
N ALA A 167 9.59 -22.91 0.83
CA ALA A 167 8.94 -22.31 1.98
C ALA A 167 9.16 -20.80 2.02
N PHE A 168 8.31 -20.07 2.72
CA PHE A 168 8.45 -18.65 2.99
C PHE A 168 7.98 -18.32 4.40
N VAL A 169 8.49 -17.23 4.96
CA VAL A 169 8.13 -16.77 6.29
C VAL A 169 7.11 -15.66 6.18
N THR A 170 6.06 -15.78 6.98
CA THR A 170 5.02 -14.75 7.09
C THR A 170 4.91 -14.27 8.53
N ARG A 171 4.36 -13.07 8.68
CA ARG A 171 3.91 -12.53 9.96
C ARG A 171 2.40 -12.58 9.98
N ARG A 172 1.87 -13.44 10.83
CA ARG A 172 0.44 -13.72 10.95
C ARG A 172 -0.11 -13.14 12.23
N GLU A 173 -1.26 -12.50 12.13
CA GLU A 173 -2.05 -11.95 13.23
C GLU A 173 -3.55 -12.17 12.98
N SER A 174 -4.36 -12.04 14.02
CA SER A 174 -5.83 -11.99 13.90
C SER A 174 -6.40 -10.97 14.89
N LYS A 175 -7.71 -10.82 14.94
CA LYS A 175 -8.37 -9.96 15.94
C LYS A 175 -7.97 -10.30 17.37
N THR A 176 -7.71 -11.58 17.64
CA THR A 176 -7.45 -12.12 19.00
C THR A 176 -6.04 -12.69 19.19
N ALA A 177 -5.32 -12.98 18.11
CA ALA A 177 -3.96 -13.50 18.16
C ALA A 177 -2.94 -12.44 17.78
N PRO A 178 -1.94 -12.17 18.63
CA PRO A 178 -0.90 -11.17 18.33
C PRO A 178 -0.03 -11.61 17.15
N PRO A 179 0.70 -10.67 16.54
CA PRO A 179 1.58 -10.98 15.43
C PRO A 179 2.66 -11.98 15.82
N ASN A 180 2.70 -13.12 15.12
CA ASN A 180 3.71 -14.16 15.24
C ASN A 180 4.24 -14.56 13.87
N TYR A 181 5.46 -15.08 13.82
CA TYR A 181 6.07 -15.57 12.61
C TYR A 181 5.75 -17.03 12.39
N VAL A 182 5.45 -17.39 11.15
CA VAL A 182 5.13 -18.75 10.74
C VAL A 182 5.80 -19.09 9.42
N ILE A 183 6.02 -20.38 9.17
CA ILE A 183 6.51 -20.89 7.88
C ILE A 183 5.34 -21.40 7.09
N ARG A 184 5.21 -20.93 5.85
CA ARG A 184 4.26 -21.40 4.84
C ARG A 184 4.99 -22.15 3.73
N ARG A 185 4.29 -23.10 3.10
CA ARG A 185 4.76 -23.79 1.89
C ARG A 185 3.76 -23.56 0.76
N PRO A 186 4.23 -23.19 -0.45
CA PRO A 186 3.35 -22.99 -1.60
C PRO A 186 2.49 -24.23 -1.88
N GLY A 187 1.20 -24.02 -2.11
CA GLY A 187 0.27 -25.10 -2.44
C GLY A 187 -0.15 -25.98 -1.27
N LEU A 188 0.37 -25.79 -0.06
CA LEU A 188 -0.06 -26.51 1.13
C LEU A 188 -0.90 -25.59 2.03
N SER A 189 -1.96 -26.16 2.59
CA SER A 189 -2.72 -25.54 3.68
C SER A 189 -1.98 -25.71 5.00
N GLY A 190 -2.20 -24.79 5.95
CA GLY A 190 -1.54 -24.86 7.25
C GLY A 190 -0.20 -24.08 7.28
N PHE A 191 0.41 -24.10 8.46
CA PHE A 191 1.68 -23.42 8.73
C PHE A 191 2.39 -24.06 9.91
N ASP A 192 3.71 -23.88 9.99
CA ASP A 192 4.51 -24.24 11.15
C ASP A 192 4.83 -22.96 11.95
N ALA A 193 4.52 -22.94 13.23
CA ALA A 193 4.84 -21.81 14.09
C ALA A 193 6.36 -21.68 14.31
N VAL A 194 6.86 -20.44 14.19
CA VAL A 194 8.28 -20.09 14.46
C VAL A 194 8.39 -19.37 15.82
N THR A 195 7.42 -18.50 16.13
CA THR A 195 7.36 -17.75 17.38
C THR A 195 6.01 -17.94 18.06
N ASP A 196 5.99 -17.69 19.37
CA ASP A 196 4.79 -17.68 20.20
C ASP A 196 4.85 -16.46 21.15
N PHE A 197 4.79 -15.25 20.57
CA PHE A 197 4.76 -14.04 21.36
C PHE A 197 3.39 -13.89 22.02
N PRO A 198 3.35 -13.63 23.35
CA PRO A 198 2.10 -13.45 24.05
C PRO A 198 1.43 -12.13 23.68
N ASP A 199 0.13 -12.04 23.98
CA ASP A 199 -0.61 -10.79 23.85
C ASP A 199 -0.03 -9.71 24.80
N PRO A 200 0.50 -8.60 24.29
CA PRO A 200 1.07 -7.54 25.13
C PRO A 200 0.00 -6.68 25.82
N GLN A 201 -1.28 -6.78 25.41
CA GLN A 201 -2.37 -5.91 25.89
C GLN A 201 -3.70 -6.69 25.99
N PRO A 202 -3.81 -7.71 26.87
CA PRO A 202 -5.00 -8.57 26.93
C PRO A 202 -6.30 -7.80 27.23
N SER A 203 -6.22 -6.67 27.96
CA SER A 203 -7.36 -5.81 28.29
C SER A 203 -8.07 -5.21 27.07
N LEU A 204 -7.39 -5.18 25.90
CA LEU A 204 -7.96 -4.64 24.66
C LEU A 204 -8.74 -5.67 23.83
N ARG A 205 -8.75 -6.96 24.24
CA ARG A 205 -9.34 -8.04 23.41
C ARG A 205 -10.84 -7.94 23.25
N GLY A 206 -11.52 -7.26 24.18
CA GLY A 206 -12.94 -7.00 24.09
C GLY A 206 -13.36 -5.86 23.15
N ILE A 207 -12.42 -5.03 22.69
CA ILE A 207 -12.72 -3.91 21.77
C ILE A 207 -13.34 -4.48 20.50
N LYS A 208 -14.55 -3.97 20.19
CA LYS A 208 -15.28 -4.36 18.98
C LYS A 208 -14.74 -3.59 17.79
N LYS A 209 -14.57 -4.28 16.67
CA LYS A 209 -14.02 -3.69 15.45
C LYS A 209 -14.76 -4.20 14.22
N GLN A 210 -15.26 -3.30 13.40
CA GLN A 210 -15.93 -3.64 12.15
C GLN A 210 -15.63 -2.60 11.06
N ARG A 211 -15.70 -3.02 9.80
CA ARG A 211 -15.70 -2.11 8.67
C ARG A 211 -17.09 -1.53 8.51
N VAL A 212 -17.15 -0.22 8.28
CA VAL A 212 -18.34 0.49 7.88
C VAL A 212 -18.10 1.05 6.49
N THR A 213 -19.05 0.80 5.59
CA THR A 213 -19.10 1.41 4.25
C THR A 213 -20.31 2.33 4.19
N TYR A 214 -20.14 3.49 3.62
CA TYR A 214 -21.15 4.52 3.51
C TYR A 214 -20.90 5.34 2.24
N GLU A 215 -21.76 6.29 1.93
CA GLU A 215 -21.69 7.05 0.70
C GLU A 215 -21.70 8.55 0.99
N ARG A 216 -20.89 9.30 0.29
CA ARG A 216 -20.93 10.76 0.28
C ARG A 216 -22.14 11.22 -0.54
N ALA A 217 -22.69 12.40 -0.27
CA ALA A 217 -23.90 12.91 -0.91
C ALA A 217 -23.81 12.98 -2.45
N ASP A 218 -22.63 13.01 -3.02
CA ASP A 218 -22.39 12.98 -4.47
C ASP A 218 -22.20 11.56 -5.04
N GLY A 219 -22.48 10.52 -4.25
CA GLY A 219 -22.40 9.12 -4.69
C GLY A 219 -21.01 8.49 -4.58
N VAL A 220 -20.02 9.17 -3.99
CA VAL A 220 -18.69 8.60 -3.80
C VAL A 220 -18.71 7.62 -2.65
N PRO A 221 -18.35 6.31 -2.88
CA PRO A 221 -18.30 5.33 -1.82
C PRO A 221 -17.15 5.62 -0.86
N LEU A 222 -17.43 5.52 0.44
CA LEU A 222 -16.50 5.78 1.52
C LEU A 222 -16.43 4.59 2.48
N SER A 223 -15.39 4.52 3.28
CA SER A 223 -15.26 3.50 4.31
C SER A 223 -14.44 3.98 5.50
N ALA A 224 -14.67 3.33 6.65
CA ALA A 224 -13.86 3.48 7.86
C ALA A 224 -13.81 2.15 8.62
N THR A 225 -12.92 2.07 9.61
CA THR A 225 -12.99 1.02 10.63
C THR A 225 -13.60 1.63 11.89
N LEU A 226 -14.78 1.15 12.28
CA LEU A 226 -15.43 1.54 13.51
C LEU A 226 -14.86 0.69 14.67
N TYR A 227 -14.40 1.37 15.71
CA TYR A 227 -14.02 0.79 16.98
C TYR A 227 -14.98 1.21 18.07
N LEU A 228 -15.43 0.25 18.90
CA LEU A 228 -16.31 0.48 20.03
C LEU A 228 -15.71 -0.14 21.30
N PRO A 229 -15.96 0.44 22.48
CA PRO A 229 -15.59 -0.14 23.76
C PRO A 229 -16.05 -1.60 23.90
N ALA A 230 -15.34 -2.36 24.73
CA ALA A 230 -15.62 -3.77 24.96
C ALA A 230 -17.04 -4.00 25.55
N ASP A 231 -17.46 -3.11 26.44
CA ASP A 231 -18.72 -3.12 27.19
C ASP A 231 -19.88 -2.40 26.48
N HIS A 232 -19.63 -1.76 25.33
CA HIS A 232 -20.67 -1.07 24.57
C HIS A 232 -21.89 -1.95 24.30
N GLN A 233 -23.10 -1.43 24.59
CA GLN A 233 -24.36 -2.12 24.40
C GLN A 233 -25.06 -1.66 23.11
N PRO A 234 -25.78 -2.54 22.42
CA PRO A 234 -26.60 -2.15 21.26
C PRO A 234 -27.57 -1.04 21.61
N GLY A 235 -27.58 0.03 20.79
CA GLY A 235 -28.42 1.21 21.00
C GLY A 235 -27.85 2.29 21.94
N GLU A 236 -26.73 2.03 22.57
CA GLU A 236 -25.99 3.03 23.34
C GLU A 236 -25.27 3.98 22.38
N ARG A 237 -25.51 5.29 22.51
CA ARG A 237 -24.85 6.32 21.71
C ARG A 237 -23.69 6.92 22.48
N LEU A 238 -22.49 6.82 21.90
CA LEU A 238 -21.22 7.28 22.46
C LEU A 238 -20.78 8.60 21.83
N PRO A 239 -19.94 9.40 22.51
CA PRO A 239 -19.18 10.45 21.83
C PRO A 239 -18.34 9.81 20.73
N LEU A 240 -18.28 10.49 19.58
CA LEU A 240 -17.61 10.00 18.37
C LEU A 240 -16.34 10.79 18.08
N LEU A 241 -15.26 10.07 17.76
CA LEU A 241 -14.13 10.63 17.04
C LEU A 241 -14.10 10.10 15.60
N VAL A 242 -14.13 10.99 14.62
CA VAL A 242 -13.79 10.66 13.23
C VAL A 242 -12.33 10.99 12.99
N TRP A 243 -11.53 9.98 12.70
CA TRP A 243 -10.11 10.11 12.37
C TRP A 243 -9.90 9.84 10.90
N GLY A 244 -9.54 10.87 10.13
CA GLY A 244 -9.42 10.81 8.68
C GLY A 244 -8.10 11.38 8.16
N TYR A 245 -7.80 11.07 6.90
CA TYR A 245 -6.68 11.61 6.15
C TYR A 245 -7.09 11.86 4.70
N PRO A 246 -7.15 13.10 4.22
CA PRO A 246 -7.48 13.40 2.83
C PRO A 246 -6.46 12.80 1.87
N ARG A 247 -6.94 12.35 0.74
CA ARG A 247 -6.10 11.88 -0.38
C ARG A 247 -6.68 12.33 -1.69
N GLU A 248 -5.82 12.76 -2.57
CA GLU A 248 -6.17 13.24 -3.90
C GLU A 248 -6.33 12.08 -4.89
N TYR A 249 -7.38 12.14 -5.70
CA TYR A 249 -7.69 11.17 -6.74
C TYR A 249 -8.15 11.86 -8.03
N ASN A 250 -7.76 11.28 -9.17
CA ASN A 250 -8.21 11.77 -10.46
C ASN A 250 -9.64 11.30 -10.79
N ASP A 251 -10.10 10.21 -10.18
CA ASP A 251 -11.42 9.65 -10.42
C ASP A 251 -12.04 9.00 -9.17
N ALA A 252 -13.38 8.93 -9.16
CA ALA A 252 -14.16 8.40 -8.06
C ALA A 252 -14.03 6.87 -7.91
N SER A 253 -13.76 6.13 -8.98
CA SER A 253 -13.72 4.67 -8.96
C SER A 253 -12.54 4.14 -8.14
N THR A 254 -11.39 4.80 -8.25
CA THR A 254 -10.20 4.49 -7.44
C THR A 254 -10.28 5.08 -6.04
N ALA A 255 -10.94 6.24 -5.90
CA ALA A 255 -11.12 6.92 -4.61
C ALA A 255 -11.94 6.09 -3.61
N GLY A 256 -12.98 5.40 -4.08
CA GLY A 256 -13.87 4.57 -3.28
C GLY A 256 -13.34 3.18 -2.94
N GLN A 257 -12.16 2.82 -3.41
CA GLN A 257 -11.61 1.49 -3.16
C GLN A 257 -11.27 1.26 -1.68
N VAL A 258 -11.79 0.15 -1.16
CA VAL A 258 -11.57 -0.30 0.21
C VAL A 258 -10.11 -0.71 0.41
N SER A 259 -9.55 -0.40 1.57
CA SER A 259 -8.22 -0.85 1.99
C SER A 259 -8.18 -1.18 3.48
N GLY A 260 -7.13 -1.87 3.91
CA GLY A 260 -6.96 -2.31 5.28
C GLY A 260 -7.73 -3.62 5.59
N SER A 261 -7.50 -4.17 6.77
CA SER A 261 -8.16 -5.40 7.22
C SER A 261 -8.62 -5.25 8.67
N THR A 262 -9.87 -5.62 8.93
CA THR A 262 -10.41 -5.73 10.29
C THR A 262 -9.87 -6.94 11.05
N ASP A 263 -9.19 -7.86 10.38
CA ASP A 263 -8.58 -9.04 11.02
C ASP A 263 -7.20 -8.75 11.63
N ARG A 264 -6.67 -7.52 11.48
CA ARG A 264 -5.42 -7.12 12.15
C ARG A 264 -5.61 -7.07 13.66
N PHE A 265 -4.56 -7.42 14.37
CA PHE A 265 -4.52 -7.34 15.84
C PHE A 265 -4.62 -5.88 16.31
N THR A 266 -5.50 -5.60 17.29
CA THR A 266 -5.63 -4.27 17.86
C THR A 266 -4.56 -4.07 18.93
N ARG A 267 -3.63 -3.15 18.67
CA ARG A 267 -2.57 -2.73 19.57
C ARG A 267 -2.55 -1.22 19.68
N LEU A 268 -2.52 -0.72 20.91
CA LEU A 268 -2.38 0.71 21.18
C LEU A 268 -0.95 1.02 21.59
N SER A 269 -0.38 2.08 21.02
CA SER A 269 0.98 2.51 21.35
C SER A 269 1.16 4.00 21.04
N GLY A 270 2.11 4.65 21.72
CA GLY A 270 2.44 6.05 21.48
C GLY A 270 1.24 6.97 21.68
N THR A 271 1.02 7.84 20.71
CA THR A 271 -0.06 8.84 20.69
C THR A 271 -1.30 8.36 19.92
N SER A 272 -1.58 7.06 19.92
CA SER A 272 -2.71 6.50 19.18
C SER A 272 -4.05 7.12 19.62
N HIS A 273 -4.81 7.66 18.68
CA HIS A 273 -6.17 8.17 18.92
C HIS A 273 -7.15 7.06 19.38
N LEU A 274 -6.81 5.78 19.12
CA LEU A 274 -7.61 4.64 19.57
C LEU A 274 -7.61 4.46 21.10
N PHE A 275 -6.77 5.16 21.87
CA PHE A 275 -6.90 5.21 23.33
C PHE A 275 -8.24 5.78 23.78
N LEU A 276 -8.88 6.62 22.98
CA LEU A 276 -10.22 7.15 23.28
C LEU A 276 -11.28 6.04 23.36
N VAL A 277 -11.09 4.92 22.67
CA VAL A 277 -11.99 3.75 22.77
C VAL A 277 -12.03 3.23 24.21
N THR A 278 -10.89 3.24 24.91
CA THR A 278 -10.81 2.82 26.32
C THR A 278 -11.38 3.85 27.30
N GLN A 279 -11.76 5.03 26.81
CA GLN A 279 -12.39 6.12 27.55
C GLN A 279 -13.89 6.27 27.21
N GLY A 280 -14.49 5.28 26.56
CA GLY A 280 -15.92 5.28 26.23
C GLY A 280 -16.29 6.00 24.94
N TYR A 281 -15.35 6.26 24.02
CA TYR A 281 -15.64 6.85 22.73
C TYR A 281 -15.83 5.78 21.65
N ALA A 282 -16.74 6.02 20.72
CA ALA A 282 -16.70 5.40 19.41
C ALA A 282 -15.64 6.08 18.54
N VAL A 283 -14.87 5.30 17.76
CA VAL A 283 -13.84 5.86 16.87
C VAL A 283 -14.04 5.31 15.45
N MET A 284 -14.28 6.20 14.49
CA MET A 284 -14.23 5.92 13.05
C MET A 284 -12.79 6.15 12.57
N ASP A 285 -11.97 5.09 12.61
CA ASP A 285 -10.56 5.14 12.24
C ASP A 285 -10.35 4.95 10.74
N GLY A 286 -9.46 5.76 10.17
CA GLY A 286 -9.14 5.73 8.75
C GLY A 286 -10.34 6.08 7.87
N ALA A 287 -11.25 6.96 8.35
CA ALA A 287 -12.35 7.46 7.56
C ALA A 287 -11.82 8.03 6.23
N THR A 288 -12.25 7.46 5.12
CA THR A 288 -11.77 7.89 3.80
C THR A 288 -12.32 9.27 3.47
N MET A 289 -11.43 10.16 3.06
CA MET A 289 -11.72 11.56 2.73
C MET A 289 -11.11 11.90 1.37
N PRO A 290 -11.65 11.36 0.26
CA PRO A 290 -11.08 11.60 -1.05
C PRO A 290 -11.38 13.01 -1.55
N ILE A 291 -10.35 13.65 -2.10
CA ILE A 291 -10.44 14.88 -2.88
C ILE A 291 -10.31 14.47 -4.33
N ILE A 292 -11.39 14.61 -5.10
CA ILE A 292 -11.51 14.09 -6.46
C ILE A 292 -11.58 15.25 -7.45
N GLY A 293 -10.78 15.19 -8.49
CA GLY A 293 -10.79 16.17 -9.56
C GLY A 293 -9.54 16.15 -10.42
N ASP A 294 -9.46 17.08 -11.35
CA ASP A 294 -8.26 17.33 -12.13
C ASP A 294 -7.10 17.77 -11.23
N ALA A 295 -5.89 17.32 -11.55
CA ALA A 295 -4.70 17.54 -10.71
C ALA A 295 -4.37 19.02 -10.47
N GLU A 296 -4.77 19.92 -11.37
CA GLU A 296 -4.50 21.36 -11.25
C GLU A 296 -5.58 22.11 -10.46
N THR A 297 -6.83 21.63 -10.47
CA THR A 297 -8.00 22.36 -9.92
C THR A 297 -8.72 21.65 -8.78
N MET A 298 -8.37 20.40 -8.45
CA MET A 298 -9.08 19.64 -7.40
C MET A 298 -9.08 20.34 -6.03
N ASN A 299 -8.06 21.15 -5.76
CA ASN A 299 -7.94 21.88 -4.50
C ASN A 299 -8.91 23.06 -4.39
N ASP A 300 -9.52 23.51 -5.47
CA ASP A 300 -10.56 24.56 -5.44
C ASP A 300 -11.81 24.10 -4.67
N THR A 301 -12.06 22.79 -4.66
CA THR A 301 -13.17 22.16 -3.95
C THR A 301 -12.75 21.36 -2.71
N PHE A 302 -11.50 21.49 -2.27
CA PHE A 302 -10.92 20.70 -1.17
C PHE A 302 -11.80 20.72 0.09
N ILE A 303 -12.12 21.93 0.59
CA ILE A 303 -12.89 22.09 1.84
C ILE A 303 -14.30 21.51 1.69
N ALA A 304 -14.96 21.76 0.56
CA ALA A 304 -16.33 21.24 0.34
C ALA A 304 -16.33 19.69 0.32
N GLN A 305 -15.38 19.07 -0.34
CA GLN A 305 -15.28 17.62 -0.40
C GLN A 305 -14.89 17.00 0.95
N LEU A 306 -14.00 17.67 1.71
CA LEU A 306 -13.61 17.23 3.04
C LEU A 306 -14.77 17.26 4.02
N VAL A 307 -15.50 18.39 4.07
CA VAL A 307 -16.69 18.55 4.91
C VAL A 307 -17.78 17.53 4.56
N ALA A 308 -18.03 17.31 3.26
CA ALA A 308 -19.00 16.31 2.81
C ALA A 308 -18.59 14.88 3.24
N SER A 309 -17.30 14.55 3.17
CA SER A 309 -16.79 13.24 3.60
C SER A 309 -16.89 13.05 5.13
N ALA A 310 -16.55 14.09 5.90
CA ALA A 310 -16.67 14.06 7.36
C ALA A 310 -18.13 13.93 7.79
N LYS A 311 -19.04 14.71 7.17
CA LYS A 311 -20.48 14.61 7.42
C LYS A 311 -21.01 13.20 7.14
N ALA A 312 -20.66 12.61 6.01
CA ALA A 312 -21.08 11.25 5.66
C ALA A 312 -20.61 10.20 6.69
N ALA A 313 -19.40 10.35 7.24
CA ALA A 313 -18.91 9.48 8.30
C ALA A 313 -19.69 9.62 9.60
N ILE A 314 -20.05 10.85 9.97
CA ILE A 314 -20.85 11.16 11.17
C ILE A 314 -22.26 10.59 11.03
N ASP A 315 -22.91 10.87 9.89
CA ASP A 315 -24.26 10.38 9.59
C ASP A 315 -24.30 8.84 9.64
N ALA A 316 -23.34 8.17 9.02
CA ALA A 316 -23.25 6.71 9.05
C ALA A 316 -23.10 6.13 10.48
N ALA A 317 -22.29 6.75 11.33
CA ALA A 317 -22.17 6.32 12.73
C ALA A 317 -23.44 6.58 13.55
N ALA A 318 -24.15 7.67 13.27
CA ALA A 318 -25.42 7.99 13.90
C ALA A 318 -26.54 7.05 13.45
N GLU A 319 -26.61 6.69 12.16
CA GLU A 319 -27.56 5.72 11.59
C GLU A 319 -27.33 4.31 12.14
N LEU A 320 -26.09 3.92 12.38
CA LEU A 320 -25.75 2.67 13.08
C LEU A 320 -26.19 2.67 14.54
N GLY A 321 -26.63 3.82 15.09
CA GLY A 321 -27.06 3.95 16.47
C GLY A 321 -25.94 3.95 17.49
N VAL A 322 -24.67 4.11 17.06
CA VAL A 322 -23.48 4.04 17.91
C VAL A 322 -22.91 5.41 18.29
N ALA A 323 -23.26 6.47 17.57
CA ALA A 323 -22.78 7.82 17.82
C ALA A 323 -23.88 8.77 18.25
N ASP A 324 -23.52 9.66 19.18
CA ASP A 324 -24.31 10.84 19.53
C ASP A 324 -23.89 11.99 18.60
N PRO A 325 -24.76 12.46 17.69
CA PRO A 325 -24.41 13.49 16.73
C PRO A 325 -24.07 14.85 17.35
N ASP A 326 -24.47 15.07 18.60
CA ASP A 326 -24.18 16.31 19.33
C ASP A 326 -22.83 16.27 20.07
N ARG A 327 -22.15 15.12 20.06
CA ARG A 327 -20.87 14.89 20.72
C ARG A 327 -19.84 14.30 19.76
N VAL A 328 -19.47 15.06 18.73
CA VAL A 328 -18.57 14.61 17.68
C VAL A 328 -17.30 15.46 17.63
N GLY A 329 -16.14 14.79 17.54
CA GLY A 329 -14.87 15.39 17.19
C GLY A 329 -14.37 14.84 15.85
N VAL A 330 -13.82 15.71 15.02
CA VAL A 330 -13.09 15.32 13.80
C VAL A 330 -11.62 15.62 13.97
N ALA A 331 -10.75 14.66 13.62
CA ALA A 331 -9.32 14.80 13.81
C ALA A 331 -8.52 14.11 12.70
N GLY A 332 -7.25 14.47 12.59
CA GLY A 332 -6.32 13.90 11.64
C GLY A 332 -4.88 14.21 12.04
N HIS A 333 -3.94 13.83 11.18
CA HIS A 333 -2.52 14.10 11.33
C HIS A 333 -1.95 14.67 10.02
N SER A 334 -0.98 15.61 10.10
CA SER A 334 -0.32 16.19 8.92
C SER A 334 -1.35 16.84 7.98
N TYR A 335 -1.43 16.40 6.73
CA TYR A 335 -2.40 16.89 5.75
C TYR A 335 -3.86 16.72 6.21
N GLY A 336 -4.14 15.77 7.10
CA GLY A 336 -5.44 15.60 7.76
C GLY A 336 -5.80 16.71 8.76
N GLU A 337 -4.86 17.57 9.16
CA GLU A 337 -5.14 18.70 10.05
C GLU A 337 -5.57 19.98 9.31
N ILE A 338 -5.22 20.13 8.03
CA ILE A 338 -5.51 21.32 7.22
C ILE A 338 -7.00 21.62 7.18
N GLY A 339 -7.85 20.60 7.18
CA GLY A 339 -9.31 20.73 7.17
C GLY A 339 -9.95 21.07 8.52
N ARG A 340 -9.21 21.09 9.64
CA ARG A 340 -9.74 21.39 10.98
C ARG A 340 -9.89 22.89 11.26
N ALA A 341 -9.17 23.71 10.53
CA ALA A 341 -9.09 25.17 10.80
C ALA A 341 -10.21 25.99 10.12
N HIS A 342 -11.22 25.34 9.53
CA HIS A 342 -12.26 26.03 8.76
C HIS A 342 -13.65 25.55 9.14
#